data_b119f599253e8ad24776bb10f0e73873
#
_entry.id   b119f599253e8ad24776bb10f0e73873
#
_cell.length_a   1.000
_cell.length_b   1.000
_cell.length_c   1.000
_cell.angle_alpha   90.00
_cell.angle_beta   90.00
_cell.angle_gamma   90.00
#
_symmetry.space_group_name_H-M   'P 1'
#
loop_
_entity.id
_entity.type
_entity.pdbx_description
1 polymer ?
#
loop_
_entity_poly.entity_id
_entity_poly.type
_entity_poly.pdbx_seq_one_letter_code
_entity_poly.pdbx_strand_id
1 'polypeptide(L)'
;YYKKNVKNISLDEIYKIETIKTFQQNWDINAKDFYEMISNSLSKSKNLLASRNYFPKNMILYFAQKDPEMVREMFVNLFNETISLSRRIDSFRDSSDMLLKQYGNENMSNHYQYLNAISTYLFFRFPEKYCIYKEGKFKAFASKIGYDNIPKRGSFEILEAYYNMCDWVLEVVKSDEELVQRAFSRFNGLNFGDNGLHLIVEEIIYIGSRLNLDFESEEKMNDIDDSNLDLIKENYREYDENQEKDVIKECDEIYTKQDFLDEVYITEKDYNFLVRLLDRKKNIILTGAPGIGKTFLSKRLAYSILEQKADDKIEFVQFHQNYSYEDF
;
A
#
# COMPACT_ATOMS: atom_id res chain seq x y z
N TYR A 1 14.38 15.74 -14.09
CA TYR A 1 13.85 16.06 -12.76
C TYR A 1 14.49 15.20 -11.67
N TYR A 2 14.37 13.87 -11.70
CA TYR A 2 14.91 12.97 -10.67
C TYR A 2 16.39 13.24 -10.36
N LYS A 3 17.25 13.30 -11.39
CA LYS A 3 18.68 13.57 -11.26
C LYS A 3 19.00 14.91 -10.57
N LYS A 4 18.23 15.96 -10.87
CA LYS A 4 18.42 17.29 -10.27
C LYS A 4 17.96 17.34 -8.80
N ASN A 5 16.92 16.61 -8.46
CA ASN A 5 16.24 16.68 -7.18
C ASN A 5 16.47 15.48 -6.25
N VAL A 6 17.31 14.52 -6.67
CA VAL A 6 17.51 13.26 -5.94
C VAL A 6 17.94 13.44 -4.48
N LYS A 7 18.65 14.52 -4.15
CA LYS A 7 19.06 14.83 -2.77
C LYS A 7 17.89 15.31 -1.89
N ASN A 8 16.89 15.93 -2.51
CA ASN A 8 15.71 16.48 -1.84
C ASN A 8 14.51 15.50 -1.91
N ILE A 9 14.65 14.44 -2.71
CA ILE A 9 13.68 13.36 -2.74
C ILE A 9 13.68 12.72 -1.39
N SER A 10 12.55 12.82 -0.76
CA SER A 10 12.28 12.52 0.64
C SER A 10 12.94 11.23 1.11
N LEU A 11 13.47 11.28 2.31
CA LEU A 11 13.91 10.13 3.10
C LEU A 11 12.76 9.10 3.31
N ASP A 12 11.55 9.40 2.86
CA ASP A 12 10.36 8.56 3.01
C ASP A 12 10.50 7.19 2.30
N GLU A 13 11.33 7.09 1.26
CA GLU A 13 11.57 5.81 0.58
C GLU A 13 12.64 4.93 1.30
N ILE A 14 13.36 5.49 2.27
CA ILE A 14 14.36 4.75 3.08
C ILE A 14 13.71 3.59 3.85
N TYR A 15 12.44 3.70 4.22
CA TYR A 15 11.74 2.60 4.89
C TYR A 15 11.72 1.31 4.06
N LYS A 16 11.77 1.40 2.71
CA LYS A 16 11.87 0.22 1.83
C LYS A 16 13.16 -0.53 2.05
N ILE A 17 14.28 0.19 2.24
CA ILE A 17 15.58 -0.42 2.56
C ILE A 17 15.50 -1.14 3.90
N GLU A 18 14.92 -0.51 4.91
CA GLU A 18 14.71 -1.14 6.23
C GLU A 18 13.82 -2.39 6.10
N THR A 19 12.78 -2.32 5.28
CA THR A 19 11.87 -3.44 5.03
C THR A 19 12.59 -4.61 4.35
N ILE A 20 13.35 -4.35 3.27
CA ILE A 20 14.13 -5.38 2.56
C ILE A 20 15.10 -6.05 3.52
N LYS A 21 15.87 -5.26 4.28
CA LYS A 21 16.82 -5.79 5.25
C LYS A 21 16.14 -6.65 6.32
N THR A 22 15.05 -6.16 6.88
CA THR A 22 14.29 -6.90 7.89
C THR A 22 13.77 -8.21 7.32
N PHE A 23 13.25 -8.20 6.10
CA PHE A 23 12.79 -9.40 5.43
C PHE A 23 13.94 -10.39 5.23
N GLN A 24 15.03 -9.98 4.62
CA GLN A 24 16.18 -10.86 4.31
C GLN A 24 16.89 -11.39 5.54
N GLN A 25 16.96 -10.62 6.63
CA GLN A 25 17.59 -11.04 7.88
C GLN A 25 16.76 -12.06 8.66
N ASN A 26 15.42 -12.01 8.55
CA ASN A 26 14.53 -12.90 9.29
C ASN A 26 14.03 -14.08 8.45
N TRP A 27 14.16 -14.01 7.11
CA TRP A 27 13.63 -15.03 6.23
C TRP A 27 14.43 -16.31 6.28
N ASP A 28 13.85 -17.35 6.86
CA ASP A 28 14.36 -18.72 6.85
C ASP A 28 13.23 -19.70 6.51
N ILE A 29 13.25 -20.23 5.29
CA ILE A 29 12.23 -21.16 4.81
C ILE A 29 12.17 -22.46 5.63
N ASN A 30 13.26 -22.81 6.32
CA ASN A 30 13.39 -24.00 7.17
C ASN A 30 13.09 -23.74 8.65
N ALA A 31 12.66 -22.51 9.01
CA ALA A 31 12.32 -22.18 10.38
C ALA A 31 11.31 -23.16 10.98
N LYS A 32 11.54 -23.58 12.22
CA LYS A 32 10.64 -24.50 12.95
C LYS A 32 9.28 -23.86 13.19
N ASP A 33 9.29 -22.60 13.62
CA ASP A 33 8.07 -21.77 13.72
C ASP A 33 7.99 -20.86 12.49
N PHE A 34 7.26 -21.31 11.50
CA PHE A 34 7.11 -20.56 10.25
C PHE A 34 6.26 -19.31 10.43
N TYR A 35 5.27 -19.36 11.30
CA TYR A 35 4.42 -18.18 11.59
C TYR A 35 5.25 -17.07 12.23
N GLU A 36 6.05 -17.38 13.25
CA GLU A 36 6.92 -16.40 13.89
C GLU A 36 7.93 -15.82 12.88
N MET A 37 8.54 -16.68 12.10
CA MET A 37 9.51 -16.28 11.07
C MET A 37 8.91 -15.30 10.06
N ILE A 38 7.76 -15.61 9.45
CA ILE A 38 7.14 -14.74 8.45
C ILE A 38 6.60 -13.45 9.08
N SER A 39 6.10 -13.51 10.32
CA SER A 39 5.66 -12.34 11.07
C SER A 39 6.82 -11.35 11.28
N ASN A 40 7.97 -11.85 11.71
CA ASN A 40 9.19 -11.07 11.89
C ASN A 40 9.71 -10.52 10.55
N SER A 41 9.72 -11.35 9.51
CA SER A 41 10.14 -10.94 8.17
C SER A 41 9.30 -9.80 7.60
N LEU A 42 7.99 -9.80 7.85
CA LEU A 42 7.05 -8.77 7.37
C LEU A 42 6.82 -7.63 8.36
N SER A 43 7.50 -7.59 9.52
CA SER A 43 7.24 -6.62 10.58
C SER A 43 7.37 -5.16 10.14
N LYS A 44 8.28 -4.86 9.22
CA LYS A 44 8.55 -3.51 8.70
C LYS A 44 7.90 -3.20 7.36
N SER A 45 7.03 -4.06 6.84
CA SER A 45 6.42 -3.88 5.51
C SER A 45 5.49 -2.67 5.39
N LYS A 46 5.03 -2.10 6.52
CA LYS A 46 4.22 -0.86 6.58
C LYS A 46 3.16 -0.82 5.46
N ASN A 47 3.10 0.30 4.75
CA ASN A 47 2.12 0.55 3.68
C ASN A 47 2.33 -0.28 2.39
N LEU A 48 3.42 -1.05 2.29
CA LEU A 48 3.64 -1.91 1.12
C LEU A 48 2.69 -3.12 1.09
N LEU A 49 2.37 -3.66 2.28
CA LEU A 49 1.49 -4.81 2.45
C LEU A 49 0.34 -4.57 3.42
N ALA A 50 0.08 -3.33 3.79
CA ALA A 50 -1.05 -2.94 4.60
C ALA A 50 -1.39 -1.48 4.32
N SER A 51 -2.60 -1.20 3.88
CA SER A 51 -3.18 0.12 3.74
C SER A 51 -4.61 0.09 4.27
N ARG A 52 -5.32 1.22 4.23
CA ARG A 52 -6.62 1.41 4.90
C ARG A 52 -7.66 0.32 4.58
N ASN A 53 -7.67 -0.21 3.33
CA ASN A 53 -8.62 -1.22 2.87
C ASN A 53 -7.92 -2.38 2.13
N TYR A 54 -6.63 -2.59 2.39
CA TYR A 54 -5.83 -3.60 1.71
C TYR A 54 -4.91 -4.29 2.72
N PHE A 55 -5.19 -5.55 3.04
CA PHE A 55 -4.58 -6.26 4.16
C PHE A 55 -3.86 -7.57 3.80
N PRO A 56 -3.05 -7.62 2.73
CA PRO A 56 -2.37 -8.86 2.35
C PRO A 56 -1.47 -9.40 3.46
N LYS A 57 -0.78 -8.53 4.22
CA LYS A 57 0.02 -8.94 5.37
C LYS A 57 -0.80 -9.66 6.42
N ASN A 58 -1.94 -9.07 6.82
CA ASN A 58 -2.77 -9.65 7.86
C ASN A 58 -3.33 -11.01 7.43
N MET A 59 -3.74 -11.12 6.16
CA MET A 59 -4.28 -12.36 5.61
C MET A 59 -3.21 -13.45 5.48
N ILE A 60 -2.02 -13.13 5.00
CA ILE A 60 -0.97 -14.15 4.89
C ILE A 60 -0.50 -14.63 6.27
N LEU A 61 -0.45 -13.73 7.26
CA LEU A 61 -0.15 -14.10 8.65
C LEU A 61 -1.28 -14.93 9.27
N TYR A 62 -2.55 -14.59 9.00
CA TYR A 62 -3.69 -15.39 9.43
C TYR A 62 -3.62 -16.81 8.85
N PHE A 63 -3.33 -16.95 7.55
CA PHE A 63 -3.17 -18.25 6.91
C PHE A 63 -1.96 -19.02 7.48
N ALA A 64 -0.84 -18.34 7.72
CA ALA A 64 0.34 -18.99 8.32
C ALA A 64 0.09 -19.45 9.77
N GLN A 65 -0.82 -18.82 10.50
CA GLN A 65 -1.24 -19.26 11.82
C GLN A 65 -2.14 -20.51 11.73
N LYS A 66 -2.96 -20.62 10.67
CA LYS A 66 -3.89 -21.74 10.48
C LYS A 66 -3.21 -22.96 9.83
N ASP A 67 -2.39 -22.72 8.84
CA ASP A 67 -1.69 -23.76 8.07
C ASP A 67 -0.29 -23.27 7.67
N PRO A 68 0.68 -23.33 8.60
CA PRO A 68 2.03 -22.82 8.34
C PRO A 68 2.73 -23.56 7.22
N GLU A 69 2.47 -24.87 7.05
CA GLU A 69 3.16 -25.65 6.02
C GLU A 69 2.64 -25.35 4.62
N MET A 70 1.35 -25.16 4.45
CA MET A 70 0.80 -24.74 3.17
C MET A 70 1.32 -23.34 2.76
N VAL A 71 1.36 -22.41 3.70
CA VAL A 71 1.93 -21.06 3.42
C VAL A 71 3.43 -21.14 3.13
N ARG A 72 4.17 -22.00 3.82
CA ARG A 72 5.59 -22.30 3.51
C ARG A 72 5.75 -22.75 2.08
N GLU A 73 4.96 -23.74 1.65
CA GLU A 73 4.99 -24.27 0.29
C GLU A 73 4.65 -23.20 -0.75
N MET A 74 3.68 -22.34 -0.49
CA MET A 74 3.35 -21.20 -1.34
C MET A 74 4.58 -20.32 -1.60
N PHE A 75 5.35 -19.98 -0.57
CA PHE A 75 6.55 -19.17 -0.72
C PHE A 75 7.72 -19.94 -1.34
N VAL A 76 7.88 -21.25 -1.06
CA VAL A 76 8.85 -22.10 -1.76
C VAL A 76 8.60 -22.03 -3.26
N ASN A 77 7.35 -22.21 -3.68
CA ASN A 77 6.97 -22.17 -5.09
C ASN A 77 7.13 -20.76 -5.68
N LEU A 78 6.71 -19.71 -4.96
CA LEU A 78 6.81 -18.33 -5.43
C LEU A 78 8.27 -17.91 -5.68
N PHE A 79 9.18 -18.33 -4.82
CA PHE A 79 10.58 -17.96 -4.90
C PHE A 79 11.44 -18.94 -5.74
N ASN A 80 10.84 -19.98 -6.27
CA ASN A 80 11.53 -20.93 -7.16
C ASN A 80 11.63 -20.38 -8.59
N GLU A 81 12.75 -19.75 -8.91
CA GLU A 81 13.00 -19.13 -10.22
C GLU A 81 13.19 -20.10 -11.38
N THR A 82 13.22 -21.40 -11.13
CA THR A 82 13.22 -22.44 -12.20
C THR A 82 11.83 -22.62 -12.83
N ILE A 83 10.78 -22.12 -12.16
CA ILE A 83 9.40 -22.13 -12.63
C ILE A 83 9.07 -20.76 -13.25
N SER A 84 8.33 -20.74 -14.36
CA SER A 84 7.92 -19.49 -14.98
C SER A 84 7.12 -18.61 -14.00
N LEU A 85 7.32 -17.29 -14.07
CA LEU A 85 6.71 -16.34 -13.14
C LEU A 85 5.17 -16.44 -13.15
N SER A 86 4.54 -16.63 -14.32
CA SER A 86 3.09 -16.80 -14.43
C SER A 86 2.60 -17.98 -13.59
N ARG A 87 3.22 -19.14 -13.73
CA ARG A 87 2.84 -20.35 -12.96
C ARG A 87 3.03 -20.17 -11.46
N ARG A 88 4.10 -19.48 -11.05
CA ARG A 88 4.35 -19.19 -9.63
C ARG A 88 3.25 -18.29 -9.05
N ILE A 89 2.84 -17.26 -9.80
CA ILE A 89 1.77 -16.34 -9.40
C ILE A 89 0.42 -17.04 -9.35
N ASP A 90 0.07 -17.81 -10.38
CA ASP A 90 -1.18 -18.57 -10.43
C ASP A 90 -1.27 -19.56 -9.26
N SER A 91 -0.21 -20.34 -9.03
CA SER A 91 -0.13 -21.27 -7.90
C SER A 91 -0.29 -20.57 -6.54
N PHE A 92 0.32 -19.39 -6.36
CA PHE A 92 0.20 -18.62 -5.12
C PHE A 92 -1.22 -18.11 -4.89
N ARG A 93 -1.89 -17.67 -5.94
CA ARG A 93 -3.29 -17.19 -5.90
C ARG A 93 -4.24 -18.35 -5.63
N ASP A 94 -4.11 -19.46 -6.36
CA ASP A 94 -4.95 -20.65 -6.18
C ASP A 94 -4.85 -21.19 -4.76
N SER A 95 -3.63 -21.25 -4.20
CA SER A 95 -3.41 -21.64 -2.81
C SER A 95 -4.03 -20.66 -1.82
N SER A 96 -4.00 -19.34 -2.12
CA SER A 96 -4.64 -18.32 -1.29
C SER A 96 -6.16 -18.44 -1.31
N ASP A 97 -6.76 -18.75 -2.47
CA ASP A 97 -8.20 -19.03 -2.61
C ASP A 97 -8.59 -20.28 -1.83
N MET A 98 -7.76 -21.34 -1.88
CA MET A 98 -7.99 -22.57 -1.10
C MET A 98 -7.95 -22.31 0.40
N LEU A 99 -6.95 -21.55 0.89
CA LEU A 99 -6.83 -21.19 2.29
C LEU A 99 -7.99 -20.30 2.75
N LEU A 100 -8.42 -19.34 1.93
CA LEU A 100 -9.59 -18.52 2.23
C LEU A 100 -10.85 -19.37 2.32
N LYS A 101 -11.06 -20.30 1.41
CA LYS A 101 -12.21 -21.20 1.43
C LYS A 101 -12.22 -22.13 2.64
N GLN A 102 -11.03 -22.59 3.07
CA GLN A 102 -10.88 -23.55 4.17
C GLN A 102 -10.95 -22.90 5.55
N TYR A 103 -10.34 -21.73 5.70
CA TYR A 103 -10.15 -21.07 7.00
C TYR A 103 -10.85 -19.73 7.11
N GLY A 104 -11.37 -19.16 6.02
CA GLY A 104 -12.12 -17.92 6.04
C GLY A 104 -13.44 -18.05 6.81
N ASN A 105 -13.95 -16.94 7.29
CA ASN A 105 -15.26 -16.84 7.93
C ASN A 105 -16.17 -15.91 7.10
N GLU A 106 -17.41 -15.74 7.57
CA GLU A 106 -18.43 -14.93 6.86
C GLU A 106 -18.00 -13.47 6.61
N ASN A 107 -17.04 -12.96 7.40
CA ASN A 107 -16.51 -11.60 7.30
C ASN A 107 -15.22 -11.53 6.45
N MET A 108 -14.71 -12.66 5.97
CA MET A 108 -13.49 -12.74 5.17
C MET A 108 -13.83 -13.08 3.73
N SER A 109 -14.14 -12.09 2.92
CA SER A 109 -14.50 -12.25 1.50
C SER A 109 -13.29 -12.24 0.54
N ASN A 110 -12.08 -11.86 1.03
CA ASN A 110 -10.92 -11.63 0.18
C ASN A 110 -9.61 -12.02 0.86
N HIS A 111 -8.71 -12.68 0.12
CA HIS A 111 -7.37 -13.03 0.62
C HIS A 111 -6.31 -11.95 0.35
N TYR A 112 -6.57 -10.94 -0.48
CA TYR A 112 -5.68 -9.83 -0.86
C TYR A 112 -4.33 -10.23 -1.50
N GLN A 113 -4.12 -11.49 -1.81
CA GLN A 113 -2.86 -11.99 -2.40
C GLN A 113 -2.91 -11.85 -3.94
N TYR A 114 -2.95 -10.59 -4.42
CA TYR A 114 -2.95 -10.26 -5.84
C TYR A 114 -1.57 -9.78 -6.31
N LEU A 115 -1.46 -9.36 -7.57
CA LEU A 115 -0.20 -8.98 -8.21
C LEU A 115 0.61 -7.95 -7.41
N ASN A 116 -0.05 -7.00 -6.74
CA ASN A 116 0.62 -6.02 -5.88
C ASN A 116 1.32 -6.71 -4.68
N ALA A 117 0.62 -7.56 -3.93
CA ALA A 117 1.20 -8.27 -2.79
C ALA A 117 2.31 -9.22 -3.25
N ILE A 118 2.05 -10.00 -4.30
CA ILE A 118 2.99 -11.00 -4.83
C ILE A 118 4.27 -10.31 -5.34
N SER A 119 4.16 -9.22 -6.11
CA SER A 119 5.32 -8.45 -6.55
C SER A 119 6.11 -7.84 -5.39
N THR A 120 5.42 -7.47 -4.31
CA THR A 120 6.08 -6.97 -3.09
C THR A 120 6.88 -8.06 -2.39
N TYR A 121 6.37 -9.29 -2.29
CA TYR A 121 7.14 -10.42 -1.75
C TYR A 121 8.34 -10.76 -2.61
N LEU A 122 8.19 -10.74 -3.94
CA LEU A 122 9.28 -10.96 -4.89
C LEU A 122 10.36 -9.87 -4.73
N PHE A 123 9.98 -8.61 -4.61
CA PHE A 123 10.89 -7.49 -4.36
C PHE A 123 11.63 -7.62 -3.03
N PHE A 124 10.97 -8.04 -1.96
CA PHE A 124 11.65 -8.25 -0.67
C PHE A 124 12.68 -9.37 -0.75
N ARG A 125 12.41 -10.42 -1.51
CA ARG A 125 13.29 -11.58 -1.65
C ARG A 125 14.43 -11.34 -2.64
N PHE A 126 14.13 -10.68 -3.76
CA PHE A 126 15.04 -10.45 -4.89
C PHE A 126 14.97 -8.97 -5.32
N PRO A 127 15.40 -8.02 -4.47
CA PRO A 127 15.31 -6.59 -4.78
C PRO A 127 16.19 -6.18 -5.96
N GLU A 128 17.16 -7.01 -6.35
CA GLU A 128 18.01 -6.82 -7.53
C GLU A 128 17.34 -7.23 -8.85
N LYS A 129 16.11 -7.77 -8.79
CA LYS A 129 15.46 -8.35 -9.96
C LYS A 129 14.02 -7.89 -10.19
N TYR A 130 13.29 -7.58 -9.12
CA TYR A 130 11.89 -7.25 -9.21
C TYR A 130 11.61 -5.83 -8.69
N CYS A 131 10.55 -5.23 -9.21
CA CYS A 131 9.98 -3.96 -8.74
C CYS A 131 8.57 -4.21 -8.16
N ILE A 132 8.13 -3.35 -7.24
CA ILE A 132 6.77 -3.44 -6.67
C ILE A 132 5.76 -2.93 -7.69
N TYR A 133 4.84 -3.80 -8.10
CA TYR A 133 3.77 -3.43 -9.01
C TYR A 133 2.65 -2.69 -8.29
N LYS A 134 2.35 -1.48 -8.77
CA LYS A 134 1.14 -0.71 -8.41
C LYS A 134 0.49 -0.21 -9.69
N GLU A 135 -0.70 -0.71 -10.01
CA GLU A 135 -1.38 -0.46 -11.30
C GLU A 135 -1.52 1.03 -11.61
N GLY A 136 -1.98 1.84 -10.65
CA GLY A 136 -2.16 3.28 -10.86
C GLY A 136 -0.83 3.99 -11.15
N LYS A 137 0.27 3.61 -10.48
CA LYS A 137 1.60 4.18 -10.72
C LYS A 137 2.15 3.77 -12.08
N PHE A 138 1.99 2.48 -12.42
CA PHE A 138 2.36 1.97 -13.74
C PHE A 138 1.68 2.74 -14.86
N LYS A 139 0.34 2.82 -14.84
CA LYS A 139 -0.43 3.50 -15.89
C LYS A 139 -0.09 4.99 -15.99
N ALA A 140 0.01 5.67 -14.85
CA ALA A 140 0.31 7.09 -14.81
C ALA A 140 1.73 7.39 -15.36
N PHE A 141 2.71 6.57 -15.01
CA PHE A 141 4.07 6.74 -15.53
C PHE A 141 4.18 6.35 -17.00
N ALA A 142 3.61 5.20 -17.39
CA ALA A 142 3.57 4.72 -18.77
C ALA A 142 2.99 5.75 -19.73
N SER A 143 1.85 6.35 -19.36
CA SER A 143 1.23 7.42 -20.16
C SER A 143 2.16 8.62 -20.38
N LYS A 144 2.95 9.00 -19.37
CA LYS A 144 3.86 10.14 -19.44
C LYS A 144 5.08 9.91 -20.31
N ILE A 145 5.54 8.67 -20.39
CA ILE A 145 6.71 8.30 -21.20
C ILE A 145 6.33 7.76 -22.58
N GLY A 146 5.04 7.76 -22.95
CA GLY A 146 4.56 7.23 -24.23
C GLY A 146 4.68 5.70 -24.35
N TYR A 147 4.56 4.98 -23.23
CA TYR A 147 4.54 3.52 -23.21
C TYR A 147 3.11 3.01 -23.37
N ASP A 148 2.75 2.59 -24.60
CA ASP A 148 1.36 2.28 -24.97
C ASP A 148 0.97 0.80 -24.82
N ASN A 149 1.94 -0.08 -24.53
CA ASN A 149 1.70 -1.52 -24.45
C ASN A 149 1.19 -1.93 -23.06
N ILE A 150 -0.02 -1.48 -22.69
CA ILE A 150 -0.67 -1.79 -21.41
C ILE A 150 -1.81 -2.79 -21.62
N PRO A 151 -1.64 -4.06 -21.18
CA PRO A 151 -2.68 -5.07 -21.26
C PRO A 151 -3.91 -4.78 -20.39
N LYS A 152 -4.94 -5.64 -20.53
CA LYS A 152 -6.14 -5.55 -19.69
C LYS A 152 -5.80 -5.78 -18.21
N ARG A 153 -6.54 -5.07 -17.36
CA ARG A 153 -6.40 -5.13 -15.92
C ARG A 153 -6.59 -6.56 -15.36
N GLY A 154 -5.77 -6.91 -14.38
CA GLY A 154 -5.90 -8.14 -13.58
C GLY A 154 -5.30 -9.39 -14.22
N SER A 155 -4.82 -9.32 -15.45
CA SER A 155 -4.12 -10.42 -16.10
C SER A 155 -2.63 -10.43 -15.76
N PHE A 156 -1.99 -11.58 -15.89
CA PHE A 156 -0.54 -11.70 -15.70
C PHE A 156 0.25 -10.80 -16.67
N GLU A 157 -0.25 -10.64 -17.88
CA GLU A 157 0.38 -9.84 -18.93
C GLU A 157 0.59 -8.38 -18.50
N ILE A 158 -0.25 -7.84 -17.60
CA ILE A 158 -0.06 -6.48 -17.09
C ILE A 158 1.18 -6.37 -16.19
N LEU A 159 1.50 -7.40 -15.43
CA LEU A 159 2.72 -7.45 -14.63
C LEU A 159 3.97 -7.63 -15.50
N GLU A 160 3.87 -8.45 -16.54
CA GLU A 160 4.93 -8.63 -17.53
C GLU A 160 5.22 -7.30 -18.26
N ALA A 161 4.17 -6.60 -18.70
CA ALA A 161 4.33 -5.27 -19.32
C ALA A 161 4.96 -4.26 -18.35
N TYR A 162 4.60 -4.31 -17.06
CA TYR A 162 5.23 -3.48 -16.04
C TYR A 162 6.72 -3.79 -15.89
N TYR A 163 7.10 -5.05 -15.79
CA TYR A 163 8.51 -5.42 -15.68
C TYR A 163 9.31 -5.07 -16.94
N ASN A 164 8.75 -5.24 -18.14
CA ASN A 164 9.36 -4.79 -19.37
C ASN A 164 9.59 -3.27 -19.38
N MET A 165 8.65 -2.49 -18.84
CA MET A 165 8.84 -1.06 -18.65
C MET A 165 9.94 -0.76 -17.62
N CYS A 166 9.98 -1.50 -16.49
CA CYS A 166 11.04 -1.36 -15.49
C CYS A 166 12.42 -1.65 -16.09
N ASP A 167 12.55 -2.70 -16.92
CA ASP A 167 13.80 -3.05 -17.61
C ASP A 167 14.22 -1.94 -18.57
N TRP A 168 13.27 -1.35 -19.30
CA TRP A 168 13.57 -0.19 -20.17
C TRP A 168 14.07 1.01 -19.36
N VAL A 169 13.42 1.35 -18.24
CA VAL A 169 13.89 2.41 -17.33
C VAL A 169 15.26 2.08 -16.75
N LEU A 170 15.49 0.81 -16.41
CA LEU A 170 16.76 0.33 -15.86
C LEU A 170 17.93 0.56 -16.85
N GLU A 171 17.73 0.29 -18.13
CA GLU A 171 18.75 0.55 -19.15
C GLU A 171 19.07 2.05 -19.26
N VAL A 172 18.06 2.90 -19.16
CA VAL A 172 18.28 4.36 -19.13
C VAL A 172 19.05 4.77 -17.85
N VAL A 173 18.71 4.22 -16.69
CA VAL A 173 19.42 4.49 -15.43
C VAL A 173 20.88 4.05 -15.52
N LYS A 174 21.16 2.86 -16.04
CA LYS A 174 22.52 2.32 -16.22
C LYS A 174 23.39 3.19 -17.14
N SER A 175 22.78 3.85 -18.12
CA SER A 175 23.50 4.72 -19.04
C SER A 175 23.90 6.08 -18.46
N ASP A 176 23.37 6.46 -17.27
CA ASP A 176 23.65 7.74 -16.60
C ASP A 176 24.39 7.52 -15.27
N GLU A 177 25.71 7.37 -15.34
CA GLU A 177 26.57 7.14 -14.17
C GLU A 177 26.42 8.24 -13.10
N GLU A 178 26.22 9.50 -13.50
CA GLU A 178 26.06 10.60 -12.56
C GLU A 178 24.73 10.46 -11.79
N LEU A 179 23.65 10.06 -12.46
CA LEU A 179 22.37 9.78 -11.81
C LEU A 179 22.54 8.68 -10.75
N VAL A 180 23.20 7.58 -11.13
CA VAL A 180 23.46 6.44 -10.24
C VAL A 180 24.27 6.88 -9.01
N GLN A 181 25.37 7.61 -9.22
CA GLN A 181 26.22 8.12 -8.12
C GLN A 181 25.44 9.05 -7.18
N ARG A 182 24.62 9.96 -7.73
CA ARG A 182 23.79 10.86 -6.93
C ARG A 182 22.71 10.10 -6.12
N ALA A 183 22.08 9.10 -6.72
CA ALA A 183 21.10 8.25 -6.04
C ALA A 183 21.75 7.46 -4.91
N PHE A 184 22.89 6.82 -5.14
CA PHE A 184 23.63 6.08 -4.12
C PHE A 184 24.15 6.94 -2.98
N SER A 185 24.46 8.21 -3.23
CA SER A 185 24.95 9.11 -2.17
C SER A 185 23.96 9.24 -1.00
N ARG A 186 22.67 8.98 -1.22
CA ARG A 186 21.61 8.99 -0.19
C ARG A 186 21.64 7.74 0.69
N PHE A 187 22.22 6.65 0.19
CA PHE A 187 22.30 5.39 0.93
C PHE A 187 23.56 5.32 1.79
N ASN A 188 24.39 6.36 1.79
CA ASN A 188 25.59 6.45 2.63
C ASN A 188 25.22 6.29 4.10
N GLY A 189 25.86 5.33 4.78
CA GLY A 189 25.58 4.99 6.16
C GLY A 189 24.47 3.96 6.39
N LEU A 190 23.68 3.60 5.35
CA LEU A 190 22.63 2.61 5.48
C LEU A 190 23.11 1.16 5.28
N ASN A 191 24.36 0.96 4.90
CA ASN A 191 24.92 -0.36 4.57
C ASN A 191 24.00 -1.18 3.65
N PHE A 192 23.54 -0.53 2.58
CA PHE A 192 22.68 -1.10 1.57
C PHE A 192 23.24 -0.80 0.18
N GLY A 193 23.33 -1.82 -0.66
CA GLY A 193 23.68 -1.70 -2.06
C GLY A 193 22.48 -2.10 -2.93
N ASP A 194 22.01 -1.19 -3.77
CA ASP A 194 21.03 -1.51 -4.80
C ASP A 194 21.78 -2.10 -6.02
N ASN A 195 22.22 -3.33 -5.88
CA ASN A 195 23.09 -3.99 -6.88
C ASN A 195 22.41 -4.12 -8.25
N GLY A 196 21.08 -4.21 -8.26
CA GLY A 196 20.28 -4.29 -9.49
C GLY A 196 19.74 -2.94 -9.97
N LEU A 197 19.92 -1.87 -9.22
CA LEU A 197 19.36 -0.54 -9.45
C LEU A 197 17.81 -0.49 -9.49
N HIS A 198 17.14 -1.56 -9.06
CA HIS A 198 15.68 -1.68 -9.13
C HIS A 198 14.97 -0.79 -8.12
N LEU A 199 15.59 -0.48 -6.97
CA LEU A 199 15.07 0.50 -6.03
C LEU A 199 15.07 1.90 -6.64
N ILE A 200 16.14 2.27 -7.35
CA ILE A 200 16.23 3.55 -8.08
C ILE A 200 15.18 3.60 -9.19
N VAL A 201 15.03 2.52 -9.94
CA VAL A 201 14.00 2.41 -11.00
C VAL A 201 12.60 2.62 -10.40
N GLU A 202 12.31 1.96 -9.29
CA GLU A 202 11.03 2.09 -8.61
C GLU A 202 10.76 3.51 -8.12
N GLU A 203 11.76 4.18 -7.55
CA GLU A 203 11.67 5.59 -7.15
C GLU A 203 11.39 6.50 -8.35
N ILE A 204 12.06 6.29 -9.48
CA ILE A 204 11.85 7.06 -10.70
C ILE A 204 10.41 6.89 -11.20
N ILE A 205 9.91 5.65 -11.26
CA ILE A 205 8.53 5.37 -11.68
C ILE A 205 7.53 6.02 -10.71
N TYR A 206 7.76 5.89 -9.42
CA TYR A 206 6.89 6.44 -8.39
C TYR A 206 6.81 7.96 -8.46
N ILE A 207 7.95 8.65 -8.50
CA ILE A 207 8.03 10.10 -8.60
C ILE A 207 7.48 10.56 -9.95
N GLY A 208 7.94 9.96 -11.04
CA GLY A 208 7.50 10.29 -12.39
C GLY A 208 5.99 10.09 -12.58
N SER A 209 5.37 9.13 -11.90
CA SER A 209 3.92 8.95 -11.94
C SER A 209 3.13 10.14 -11.39
N ARG A 210 3.73 10.94 -10.50
CA ARG A 210 3.10 12.08 -9.80
C ARG A 210 3.40 13.44 -10.42
N LEU A 211 4.51 13.55 -11.14
CA LEU A 211 4.91 14.83 -11.73
C LEU A 211 4.01 15.18 -12.91
N ASN A 212 3.50 16.41 -12.94
CA ASN A 212 2.92 16.99 -14.14
C ASN A 212 4.07 17.48 -15.03
N LEU A 213 4.58 16.58 -15.88
CA LEU A 213 5.64 16.89 -16.83
C LEU A 213 4.99 17.35 -18.13
N ASP A 214 4.96 18.68 -18.34
CA ASP A 214 4.74 19.25 -19.69
C ASP A 214 6.04 19.13 -20.46
N PHE A 215 6.14 18.16 -21.36
CA PHE A 215 7.35 17.92 -22.16
C PHE A 215 7.60 18.99 -23.25
N GLU A 216 6.76 20.01 -23.37
CA GLU A 216 6.83 20.99 -24.47
C GLU A 216 7.80 22.16 -24.26
N SER A 217 8.49 22.28 -23.12
CA SER A 217 9.48 23.34 -22.94
C SER A 217 10.62 22.98 -21.99
N GLU A 218 11.79 22.74 -22.52
CA GLU A 218 13.04 22.63 -21.73
C GLU A 218 13.35 23.91 -20.91
N GLU A 219 12.79 25.06 -21.29
CA GLU A 219 13.02 26.33 -20.61
C GLU A 219 12.25 26.52 -19.29
N LYS A 220 11.11 25.80 -19.07
CA LYS A 220 10.31 25.90 -17.83
C LYS A 220 10.75 24.96 -16.70
N MET A 221 11.75 24.12 -16.94
CA MET A 221 12.22 23.18 -15.93
C MET A 221 13.05 23.81 -14.78
N ASN A 222 13.38 25.09 -14.88
CA ASN A 222 14.26 25.74 -13.91
C ASN A 222 13.54 26.42 -12.75
N ASP A 223 12.21 26.56 -12.79
CA ASP A 223 11.40 27.30 -11.83
C ASP A 223 10.44 26.44 -10.98
N ILE A 224 10.78 25.18 -10.74
CA ILE A 224 10.02 24.40 -9.75
C ILE A 224 10.59 24.70 -8.36
N ASP A 225 9.98 25.71 -7.72
CA ASP A 225 10.26 26.18 -6.37
C ASP A 225 9.87 25.13 -5.31
N ASP A 226 10.48 25.23 -4.12
CA ASP A 226 10.25 24.39 -2.92
C ASP A 226 8.76 24.31 -2.50
N SER A 227 7.94 25.29 -2.87
CA SER A 227 6.49 25.29 -2.67
C SER A 227 5.75 24.14 -3.38
N ASN A 228 6.30 23.65 -4.50
CA ASN A 228 5.76 22.48 -5.21
C ASN A 228 6.11 21.15 -4.52
N LEU A 229 7.19 21.12 -3.73
CA LEU A 229 7.55 19.95 -2.93
C LEU A 229 6.55 19.72 -1.77
N ASP A 230 6.05 20.80 -1.18
CA ASP A 230 5.05 20.71 -0.11
C ASP A 230 3.66 20.38 -0.65
N LEU A 231 3.28 20.87 -1.83
CA LEU A 231 2.11 20.40 -2.59
C LEU A 231 2.20 18.92 -2.99
N ILE A 232 3.40 18.45 -3.31
CA ILE A 232 3.66 17.03 -3.57
C ILE A 232 3.50 16.23 -2.28
N LYS A 233 3.94 16.76 -1.12
CA LYS A 233 3.80 16.10 0.19
C LYS A 233 2.36 16.11 0.70
N GLU A 234 1.57 17.18 0.47
CA GLU A 234 0.14 17.24 0.80
C GLU A 234 -0.67 16.31 -0.12
N ASN A 235 -0.40 16.30 -1.42
CA ASN A 235 -0.97 15.33 -2.35
C ASN A 235 -0.51 13.87 -2.05
N TYR A 236 0.60 13.68 -1.32
CA TYR A 236 1.07 12.38 -0.84
C TYR A 236 0.06 11.71 0.09
N ARG A 237 -0.66 12.51 0.88
CA ARG A 237 -1.69 12.02 1.81
C ARG A 237 -3.04 11.82 1.12
N GLU A 238 -3.40 12.63 0.14
CA GLU A 238 -4.71 12.59 -0.54
C GLU A 238 -4.80 11.61 -1.71
N TYR A 239 -3.70 11.39 -2.47
CA TYR A 239 -3.74 10.55 -3.68
C TYR A 239 -3.65 9.05 -3.41
N ASP A 240 -3.00 8.64 -2.32
CA ASP A 240 -3.06 7.23 -1.86
C ASP A 240 -4.48 6.87 -1.36
N GLU A 241 -5.27 7.86 -0.97
CA GLU A 241 -6.65 7.66 -0.48
C GLU A 241 -7.70 7.56 -1.60
N ASN A 242 -7.49 8.16 -2.78
CA ASN A 242 -8.55 8.31 -3.78
C ASN A 242 -8.49 7.33 -4.96
N GLN A 243 -7.35 6.76 -5.33
CA GLN A 243 -7.27 5.83 -6.47
C GLN A 243 -7.45 4.35 -6.13
N GLU A 244 -7.45 3.97 -4.85
CA GLU A 244 -7.80 2.61 -4.42
C GLU A 244 -9.32 2.40 -4.26
N LYS A 245 -10.13 3.47 -4.36
CA LYS A 245 -11.60 3.41 -4.12
C LYS A 245 -12.39 2.60 -5.16
N ASP A 246 -11.87 2.40 -6.36
CA ASP A 246 -12.67 1.81 -7.45
C ASP A 246 -12.54 0.28 -7.60
N VAL A 247 -11.78 -0.42 -6.75
CA VAL A 247 -11.46 -1.84 -7.00
C VAL A 247 -11.77 -2.79 -5.86
N ILE A 248 -12.08 -2.29 -4.67
CA ILE A 248 -12.29 -3.17 -3.51
C ILE A 248 -13.70 -2.96 -2.97
N LYS A 249 -14.61 -3.86 -3.31
CA LYS A 249 -15.74 -4.16 -2.43
C LYS A 249 -15.17 -4.85 -1.20
N GLU A 250 -15.06 -4.09 -0.17
CA GLU A 250 -15.05 -4.33 1.25
C GLU A 250 -14.73 -5.73 1.80
N CYS A 251 -13.64 -5.78 2.54
CA CYS A 251 -13.58 -6.57 3.75
C CYS A 251 -13.66 -5.61 4.94
N ASP A 252 -14.74 -5.69 5.65
CA ASP A 252 -14.97 -4.91 6.85
C ASP A 252 -13.96 -5.31 7.91
N GLU A 253 -13.06 -4.41 8.28
CA GLU A 253 -12.20 -4.60 9.44
C GLU A 253 -13.12 -4.64 10.66
N ILE A 254 -13.11 -5.75 11.40
CA ILE A 254 -13.85 -5.86 12.67
C ILE A 254 -13.39 -4.71 13.57
N TYR A 255 -14.34 -3.90 14.00
CA TYR A 255 -14.08 -2.79 14.90
C TYR A 255 -14.98 -2.92 16.13
N THR A 256 -14.38 -3.39 17.20
CA THR A 256 -15.10 -3.72 18.42
C THR A 256 -15.31 -2.49 19.31
N LYS A 257 -16.16 -2.63 20.31
CA LYS A 257 -16.26 -1.66 21.41
C LYS A 257 -14.91 -1.41 22.08
N GLN A 258 -14.06 -2.44 22.20
CA GLN A 258 -12.74 -2.29 22.82
C GLN A 258 -11.83 -1.42 21.97
N ASP A 259 -11.82 -1.61 20.64
CA ASP A 259 -11.05 -0.77 19.74
C ASP A 259 -11.48 0.69 19.82
N PHE A 260 -12.79 0.94 19.97
CA PHE A 260 -13.30 2.28 20.20
C PHE A 260 -12.78 2.88 21.52
N LEU A 261 -12.81 2.14 22.63
CA LEU A 261 -12.35 2.62 23.93
C LEU A 261 -10.84 2.85 23.95
N ASP A 262 -10.07 2.09 23.19
CA ASP A 262 -8.62 2.26 23.06
C ASP A 262 -8.23 3.48 22.20
N GLU A 263 -9.05 3.81 21.20
CA GLU A 263 -8.80 4.95 20.30
C GLU A 263 -9.42 6.27 20.82
N VAL A 264 -10.53 6.21 21.56
CA VAL A 264 -11.29 7.39 21.98
C VAL A 264 -11.26 7.53 23.51
N TYR A 265 -10.73 8.64 24.00
CA TYR A 265 -10.58 8.91 25.42
C TYR A 265 -11.92 9.22 26.12
N ILE A 266 -12.85 8.25 26.16
CA ILE A 266 -14.07 8.31 26.94
C ILE A 266 -14.23 7.05 27.79
N THR A 267 -15.07 7.14 28.82
CA THR A 267 -15.30 5.98 29.69
C THR A 267 -16.25 4.97 29.03
N GLU A 268 -16.15 3.70 29.44
CA GLU A 268 -17.09 2.66 28.99
C GLU A 268 -18.55 3.02 29.32
N LYS A 269 -18.77 3.69 30.44
CA LYS A 269 -20.11 4.19 30.85
C LYS A 269 -20.66 5.19 29.85
N ASP A 270 -19.82 6.12 29.38
CA ASP A 270 -20.19 7.15 28.41
C ASP A 270 -20.43 6.52 27.03
N TYR A 271 -19.61 5.58 26.62
CA TYR A 271 -19.84 4.79 25.40
C TYR A 271 -21.21 4.10 25.45
N ASN A 272 -21.49 3.35 26.48
CA ASN A 272 -22.76 2.63 26.63
C ASN A 272 -23.96 3.59 26.69
N PHE A 273 -23.76 4.80 27.20
CA PHE A 273 -24.80 5.85 27.21
C PHE A 273 -25.04 6.36 25.78
N LEU A 274 -23.99 6.69 25.01
CA LEU A 274 -24.08 7.16 23.63
C LEU A 274 -24.78 6.15 22.73
N VAL A 275 -24.38 4.86 22.79
CA VAL A 275 -24.98 3.80 22.00
C VAL A 275 -26.48 3.65 22.31
N ARG A 276 -26.86 3.57 23.60
CA ARG A 276 -28.27 3.50 24.00
C ARG A 276 -29.08 4.74 23.60
N LEU A 277 -28.47 5.92 23.68
CA LEU A 277 -29.12 7.17 23.30
C LEU A 277 -29.38 7.17 21.78
N LEU A 278 -28.38 6.79 20.98
CA LEU A 278 -28.50 6.69 19.54
C LEU A 278 -29.54 5.65 19.13
N ASP A 279 -29.53 4.48 19.73
CA ASP A 279 -30.51 3.43 19.43
C ASP A 279 -31.95 3.90 19.73
N ARG A 280 -32.17 4.58 20.85
CA ARG A 280 -33.49 5.07 21.23
C ARG A 280 -33.94 6.30 20.45
N LYS A 281 -33.05 7.26 20.22
CA LYS A 281 -33.38 8.57 19.62
C LYS A 281 -33.13 8.62 18.11
N LYS A 282 -32.35 7.69 17.58
CA LYS A 282 -31.91 7.61 16.18
C LYS A 282 -31.04 8.80 15.71
N ASN A 283 -30.77 9.74 16.60
CA ASN A 283 -29.87 10.86 16.35
C ASN A 283 -29.23 11.34 17.66
N ILE A 284 -28.03 11.93 17.56
CA ILE A 284 -27.34 12.62 18.66
C ILE A 284 -26.65 13.87 18.10
N ILE A 285 -26.52 14.87 18.95
CA ILE A 285 -25.80 16.10 18.64
C ILE A 285 -24.57 16.18 19.56
N LEU A 286 -23.38 16.17 18.97
CA LEU A 286 -22.13 16.36 19.69
C LEU A 286 -21.73 17.83 19.66
N THR A 287 -21.67 18.48 20.83
CA THR A 287 -21.28 19.89 20.96
C THR A 287 -19.94 20.02 21.66
N GLY A 288 -19.21 21.09 21.39
CA GLY A 288 -17.92 21.38 22.01
C GLY A 288 -17.04 22.26 21.14
N ALA A 289 -15.90 22.69 21.66
CA ALA A 289 -14.96 23.57 21.00
C ALA A 289 -14.41 22.96 19.68
N PRO A 290 -13.98 23.77 18.70
CA PRO A 290 -13.25 23.27 17.53
C PRO A 290 -12.01 22.47 17.94
N GLY A 291 -11.70 21.40 17.20
CA GLY A 291 -10.48 20.59 17.41
C GLY A 291 -10.52 19.54 18.52
N ILE A 292 -11.59 19.41 19.31
CA ILE A 292 -11.68 18.39 20.39
C ILE A 292 -12.04 16.97 19.92
N GLY A 293 -11.98 16.69 18.62
CA GLY A 293 -12.18 15.34 18.10
C GLY A 293 -13.63 14.89 17.93
N LYS A 294 -14.63 15.79 17.85
CA LYS A 294 -16.06 15.40 17.66
C LYS A 294 -16.28 14.52 16.42
N THR A 295 -15.72 14.93 15.30
CA THR A 295 -15.79 14.18 14.03
C THR A 295 -15.11 12.81 14.14
N PHE A 296 -13.95 12.77 14.80
CA PHE A 296 -13.23 11.53 15.07
C PHE A 296 -14.07 10.58 15.92
N LEU A 297 -14.64 11.06 17.03
CA LEU A 297 -15.51 10.29 17.91
C LEU A 297 -16.74 9.76 17.18
N SER A 298 -17.43 10.60 16.38
CA SER A 298 -18.64 10.18 15.67
C SER A 298 -18.38 9.06 14.66
N LYS A 299 -17.27 9.16 13.91
CA LYS A 299 -16.87 8.13 12.95
C LYS A 299 -16.51 6.81 13.65
N ARG A 300 -15.73 6.87 14.75
CA ARG A 300 -15.38 5.69 15.54
C ARG A 300 -16.58 5.05 16.23
N LEU A 301 -17.53 5.86 16.70
CA LEU A 301 -18.77 5.35 17.27
C LEU A 301 -19.61 4.61 16.24
N ALA A 302 -19.70 5.12 15.00
CA ALA A 302 -20.38 4.43 13.92
C ALA A 302 -19.72 3.08 13.61
N TYR A 303 -18.40 3.01 13.51
CA TYR A 303 -17.67 1.75 13.31
C TYR A 303 -17.96 0.73 14.43
N SER A 304 -17.94 1.16 15.69
CA SER A 304 -18.18 0.25 16.81
C SER A 304 -19.62 -0.26 16.87
N ILE A 305 -20.58 0.48 16.34
CA ILE A 305 -21.99 0.06 16.23
C ILE A 305 -22.19 -0.88 15.05
N LEU A 306 -21.49 -0.63 13.94
CA LEU A 306 -21.48 -1.52 12.76
C LEU A 306 -20.64 -2.78 13.00
N GLU A 307 -19.89 -2.83 14.12
CA GLU A 307 -18.89 -3.86 14.43
C GLU A 307 -17.81 -4.03 13.34
N GLN A 308 -17.64 -2.99 12.50
CA GLN A 308 -16.75 -3.01 11.35
C GLN A 308 -16.36 -1.57 10.93
N LYS A 309 -15.16 -1.39 10.40
CA LYS A 309 -14.72 -0.13 9.76
C LYS A 309 -15.23 -0.07 8.32
N ALA A 310 -16.50 0.13 8.14
CA ALA A 310 -17.20 0.19 6.86
C ALA A 310 -17.48 1.66 6.48
N ASP A 311 -16.57 2.30 5.77
CA ASP A 311 -16.75 3.70 5.32
C ASP A 311 -17.88 3.86 4.29
N ASP A 312 -18.17 2.82 3.53
CA ASP A 312 -19.27 2.77 2.56
C ASP A 312 -20.66 2.72 3.20
N LYS A 313 -20.75 2.25 4.45
CA LYS A 313 -21.99 2.23 5.23
C LYS A 313 -22.21 3.51 6.05
N ILE A 314 -21.28 4.47 5.95
CA ILE A 314 -21.32 5.74 6.66
C ILE A 314 -21.24 6.89 5.67
N GLU A 315 -22.34 7.61 5.53
CA GLU A 315 -22.32 8.85 4.76
C GLU A 315 -21.88 10.01 5.65
N PHE A 316 -20.85 10.72 5.20
CA PHE A 316 -20.29 11.87 5.91
C PHE A 316 -20.55 13.15 5.13
N VAL A 317 -21.44 14.01 5.65
CA VAL A 317 -21.85 15.23 4.98
C VAL A 317 -21.38 16.45 5.78
N GLN A 318 -20.75 17.40 5.11
CA GLN A 318 -20.38 18.70 5.69
C GLN A 318 -21.26 19.80 5.14
N PHE A 319 -22.11 20.38 6.00
CA PHE A 319 -22.92 21.53 5.61
C PHE A 319 -22.05 22.80 5.50
N HIS A 320 -22.14 23.49 4.37
CA HIS A 320 -21.51 24.77 4.12
C HIS A 320 -22.53 25.74 3.48
N GLN A 321 -22.19 27.03 3.35
CA GLN A 321 -23.13 28.07 2.91
C GLN A 321 -23.80 27.82 1.55
N ASN A 322 -23.16 27.06 0.68
CA ASN A 322 -23.68 26.71 -0.65
C ASN A 322 -24.36 25.32 -0.71
N TYR A 323 -24.54 24.65 0.44
CA TYR A 323 -25.18 23.35 0.50
C TYR A 323 -26.71 23.54 0.46
N SER A 324 -27.35 23.03 -0.59
CA SER A 324 -28.78 23.13 -0.76
C SER A 324 -29.53 21.90 -0.24
N TYR A 325 -30.85 22.00 -0.11
CA TYR A 325 -31.70 20.85 0.26
C TYR A 325 -31.61 19.72 -0.79
N GLU A 326 -31.36 20.09 -2.05
CA GLU A 326 -31.24 19.14 -3.17
C GLU A 326 -29.93 18.35 -3.14
N ASP A 327 -28.90 18.88 -2.49
CA ASP A 327 -27.62 18.20 -2.30
C ASP A 327 -27.66 17.17 -1.14
N PHE A 328 -28.68 17.28 -0.27
CA PHE A 328 -28.88 16.38 0.86
C PHE A 328 -29.71 15.16 0.45
#